data_d7ed72152a0c64f322c693e2581b5f81
#
_entry.id   d7ed72152a0c64f322c693e2581b5f81
#
_cell.length_a   1.000
_cell.length_b   1.000
_cell.length_c   1.000
_cell.angle_alpha   90.00
_cell.angle_beta   90.00
_cell.angle_gamma   90.00
#
_symmetry.space_group_name_H-M   'P 1'
#
loop_
_entity.id
_entity.type
_entity.pdbx_description
1 polymer ?
#
loop_
_entity_poly.entity_id
_entity_poly.type
_entity_poly.pdbx_seq_one_letter_code
_entity_poly.pdbx_strand_id
1 'polypeptide(L)'
;MAKIKYDENAYMPTHELYRVETGYRLSGGFNLDVTGLVAGSYVPPLAPISVDKVTRKATLLKRVRVLETGSGKKVKVSKYANLTSGMFLSNGTTTLTIDSVDTSDSEFDVITAKADVSAFTKGAILFEATAATGNTAKGSADYLTYAPVKVEEGATLTALGRAFEVDADKLYIPVTEEDKKSLTARFLFI
;
A
#
# COMPACT_ATOMS: atom_id res chain seq x y z
N MET A 1 9.00 33.70 18.01
CA MET A 1 9.25 32.28 18.29
C MET A 1 8.65 31.46 17.16
N ALA A 2 9.45 30.63 16.48
CA ALA A 2 8.96 29.72 15.46
C ALA A 2 8.14 28.61 16.15
N LYS A 3 6.85 28.48 15.81
CA LYS A 3 6.04 27.35 16.24
C LYS A 3 6.42 26.14 15.40
N ILE A 4 6.99 25.11 16.03
CA ILE A 4 7.16 23.80 15.40
C ILE A 4 5.76 23.23 15.22
N LYS A 5 5.31 23.07 13.98
CA LYS A 5 4.08 22.32 13.66
C LYS A 5 4.46 20.84 13.57
N TYR A 6 3.94 20.05 14.48
CA TYR A 6 3.96 18.58 14.34
C TYR A 6 2.82 18.19 13.40
N ASP A 7 3.14 17.41 12.39
CA ASP A 7 2.15 16.73 11.56
C ASP A 7 1.88 15.36 12.20
N GLU A 8 0.79 15.26 12.93
CA GLU A 8 0.39 14.03 13.63
C GLU A 8 0.16 12.87 12.64
N ASN A 9 -0.21 13.17 11.40
CA ASN A 9 -0.41 12.16 10.36
C ASN A 9 0.92 11.59 9.81
N ALA A 10 2.05 12.26 10.06
CA ALA A 10 3.37 11.77 9.66
C ALA A 10 3.94 10.73 10.65
N TYR A 11 3.35 10.59 11.84
CA TYR A 11 3.85 9.64 12.83
C TYR A 11 3.27 8.26 12.61
N MET A 12 4.03 7.43 11.94
CA MET A 12 3.73 6.02 11.72
C MET A 12 4.85 5.18 12.35
N PRO A 13 4.66 4.66 13.57
CA PRO A 13 5.71 3.91 14.25
C PRO A 13 6.06 2.62 13.50
N THR A 14 7.35 2.33 13.38
CA THR A 14 7.88 1.17 12.67
C THR A 14 8.52 0.12 13.57
N HIS A 15 8.82 0.48 14.81
CA HIS A 15 9.61 -0.36 15.73
C HIS A 15 8.96 -1.70 16.10
N GLU A 16 7.64 -1.82 15.92
CA GLU A 16 6.89 -3.06 16.16
C GLU A 16 6.50 -3.80 14.88
N LEU A 17 6.90 -3.29 13.70
CA LEU A 17 6.52 -3.88 12.41
C LEU A 17 7.54 -4.90 11.91
N TYR A 18 8.79 -4.80 12.33
CA TYR A 18 9.85 -5.75 11.99
C TYR A 18 11.03 -5.60 12.96
N ARG A 19 11.95 -6.58 12.97
CA ARG A 19 13.18 -6.48 13.77
C ARG A 19 14.15 -5.50 13.13
N VAL A 20 14.24 -4.28 13.69
CA VAL A 20 14.93 -3.11 13.11
C VAL A 20 16.42 -3.41 12.81
N GLU A 21 17.09 -4.20 13.64
CA GLU A 21 18.51 -4.56 13.48
C GLU A 21 18.76 -5.38 12.21
N THR A 22 17.75 -6.02 11.66
CA THR A 22 17.85 -6.80 10.42
C THR A 22 17.60 -5.96 9.17
N GLY A 23 17.16 -4.71 9.35
CA GLY A 23 16.83 -3.80 8.26
C GLY A 23 18.05 -3.40 7.44
N TYR A 24 17.99 -3.60 6.12
CA TYR A 24 19.02 -3.14 5.19
C TYR A 24 18.40 -2.16 4.19
N ARG A 25 18.87 -0.92 4.20
CA ARG A 25 18.43 0.13 3.29
C ARG A 25 19.26 0.15 2.03
N LEU A 26 18.62 0.34 0.88
CA LEU A 26 19.34 0.60 -0.36
C LEU A 26 19.98 1.99 -0.33
N SER A 27 21.20 2.07 -0.82
CA SER A 27 21.91 3.34 -0.96
C SER A 27 21.30 4.22 -2.06
N GLY A 28 21.29 5.53 -1.80
CA GLY A 28 20.69 6.54 -2.68
C GLY A 28 19.16 6.43 -2.73
N GLY A 29 18.45 7.51 -2.61
CA GLY A 29 16.99 7.54 -2.65
C GLY A 29 16.40 7.17 -4.03
N PHE A 30 15.09 6.98 -4.06
CA PHE A 30 14.30 6.82 -5.27
C PHE A 30 13.27 7.94 -5.34
N ASN A 31 12.98 8.44 -6.53
CA ASN A 31 11.90 9.40 -6.75
C ASN A 31 10.56 8.66 -6.69
N LEU A 32 9.64 9.13 -5.85
CA LEU A 32 8.30 8.58 -5.78
C LEU A 32 7.53 8.91 -7.06
N ASP A 33 6.97 7.90 -7.71
CA ASP A 33 5.99 8.14 -8.77
C ASP A 33 4.67 8.59 -8.14
N VAL A 34 4.39 9.86 -8.20
CA VAL A 34 3.16 10.45 -7.65
C VAL A 34 1.95 10.30 -8.58
N THR A 35 2.13 9.72 -9.76
CA THR A 35 1.04 9.52 -10.73
C THR A 35 -0.07 8.64 -10.13
N GLY A 36 -1.29 9.16 -10.06
CA GLY A 36 -2.45 8.45 -9.50
C GLY A 36 -2.40 8.28 -7.98
N LEU A 37 -1.52 8.98 -7.27
CA LEU A 37 -1.54 9.12 -5.82
C LEU A 37 -2.30 10.40 -5.42
N VAL A 38 -2.84 10.42 -4.21
CA VAL A 38 -3.56 11.57 -3.65
C VAL A 38 -2.55 12.56 -3.09
N ALA A 39 -2.45 13.75 -3.67
CA ALA A 39 -1.52 14.79 -3.22
C ALA A 39 -1.76 15.15 -1.73
N GLY A 40 -0.67 15.28 -0.97
CA GLY A 40 -0.71 15.56 0.47
C GLY A 40 -1.00 14.35 1.36
N SER A 41 -1.35 13.19 0.80
CA SER A 41 -1.44 11.93 1.54
C SER A 41 -0.05 11.38 1.89
N TYR A 42 0.00 10.24 2.57
CA TYR A 42 1.24 9.56 2.93
C TYR A 42 1.32 8.15 2.35
N VAL A 43 2.51 7.78 1.88
CA VAL A 43 2.91 6.39 1.67
C VAL A 43 3.48 5.91 3.00
N PRO A 44 2.90 4.89 3.65
CA PRO A 44 3.36 4.44 4.96
C PRO A 44 4.69 3.67 4.88
N PRO A 45 5.35 3.42 6.02
CA PRO A 45 6.51 2.53 6.07
C PRO A 45 6.09 1.09 5.74
N LEU A 46 7.03 0.30 5.23
CA LEU A 46 6.84 -1.08 4.77
C LEU A 46 5.76 -1.25 3.69
N ALA A 47 5.40 -0.18 2.98
CA ALA A 47 4.52 -0.28 1.82
C ALA A 47 5.22 -0.99 0.66
N PRO A 48 4.55 -1.91 -0.06
CA PRO A 48 5.13 -2.59 -1.21
C PRO A 48 5.34 -1.61 -2.37
N ILE A 49 6.54 -1.62 -2.94
CA ILE A 49 6.94 -0.77 -4.06
C ILE A 49 7.61 -1.59 -5.16
N SER A 50 7.37 -1.19 -6.40
CA SER A 50 8.16 -1.58 -7.55
C SER A 50 9.19 -0.49 -7.86
N VAL A 51 10.42 -0.87 -8.24
CA VAL A 51 11.55 0.05 -8.38
C VAL A 51 12.24 -0.14 -9.72
N ASP A 52 12.28 0.92 -10.51
CA ASP A 52 13.19 1.02 -11.65
C ASP A 52 14.54 1.57 -11.18
N LYS A 53 15.57 0.72 -11.21
CA LYS A 53 16.93 1.07 -10.77
C LYS A 53 17.66 1.99 -11.75
N VAL A 54 17.26 1.99 -13.01
CA VAL A 54 17.88 2.79 -14.06
C VAL A 54 17.40 4.24 -13.96
N THR A 55 16.09 4.44 -13.90
CA THR A 55 15.49 5.76 -13.78
C THR A 55 15.41 6.26 -12.33
N ARG A 56 15.74 5.41 -11.36
CA ARG A 56 15.62 5.69 -9.91
C ARG A 56 14.19 6.07 -9.50
N LYS A 57 13.19 5.47 -10.13
CA LYS A 57 11.78 5.70 -9.88
C LYS A 57 11.18 4.56 -9.05
N ALA A 58 10.39 4.89 -8.05
CA ALA A 58 9.66 3.93 -7.23
C ALA A 58 8.15 4.16 -7.37
N THR A 59 7.41 3.10 -7.64
CA THR A 59 5.95 3.11 -7.79
C THR A 59 5.30 2.38 -6.63
N LEU A 60 4.36 3.03 -5.93
CA LEU A 60 3.57 2.41 -4.88
C LEU A 60 2.66 1.33 -5.48
N LEU A 61 2.72 0.13 -4.94
CA LEU A 61 1.79 -0.94 -5.28
C LEU A 61 0.59 -0.88 -4.33
N LYS A 62 -0.58 -0.56 -4.89
CA LYS A 62 -1.79 -0.36 -4.12
C LYS A 62 -2.40 -1.71 -3.73
N ARG A 63 -2.42 -1.95 -2.43
CA ARG A 63 -2.96 -3.16 -1.79
C ARG A 63 -3.84 -2.74 -0.63
N VAL A 64 -4.95 -3.43 -0.40
CA VAL A 64 -5.81 -3.18 0.75
C VAL A 64 -6.27 -4.50 1.37
N ARG A 65 -6.47 -4.50 2.68
CA ARG A 65 -7.11 -5.59 3.41
C ARG A 65 -8.60 -5.27 3.57
N VAL A 66 -9.45 -6.22 3.27
CA VAL A 66 -10.89 -6.15 3.55
C VAL A 66 -11.10 -6.32 5.05
N LEU A 67 -11.63 -5.31 5.71
CA LEU A 67 -11.85 -5.31 7.17
C LEU A 67 -13.21 -5.91 7.55
N GLU A 68 -14.21 -5.73 6.69
CA GLU A 68 -15.55 -6.33 6.82
C GLU A 68 -15.99 -6.87 5.46
N THR A 69 -16.65 -8.03 5.45
CA THR A 69 -17.20 -8.59 4.21
C THR A 69 -18.08 -7.58 3.50
N GLY A 70 -17.89 -7.43 2.21
CA GLY A 70 -18.62 -6.48 1.39
C GLY A 70 -20.14 -6.71 1.45
N SER A 71 -20.91 -5.65 1.39
CA SER A 71 -22.37 -5.69 1.39
C SER A 71 -22.94 -4.72 0.36
N GLY A 72 -23.76 -5.21 -0.55
CA GLY A 72 -24.25 -4.43 -1.69
C GLY A 72 -23.07 -3.87 -2.48
N LYS A 73 -22.93 -2.55 -2.54
CA LYS A 73 -21.86 -1.88 -3.27
C LYS A 73 -20.73 -1.35 -2.38
N LYS A 74 -20.76 -1.61 -1.06
CA LYS A 74 -19.80 -1.04 -0.12
C LYS A 74 -18.93 -2.12 0.49
N VAL A 75 -17.64 -1.80 0.65
CA VAL A 75 -16.66 -2.63 1.36
C VAL A 75 -15.71 -1.74 2.17
N LYS A 76 -15.48 -2.11 3.43
CA LYS A 76 -14.50 -1.46 4.30
C LYS A 76 -13.13 -2.07 4.09
N VAL A 77 -12.13 -1.23 3.92
CA VAL A 77 -10.74 -1.62 3.67
C VAL A 77 -9.76 -0.85 4.53
N SER A 78 -8.53 -1.37 4.63
CA SER A 78 -7.42 -0.70 5.32
C SER A 78 -7.07 0.62 4.62
N LYS A 79 -6.52 1.58 5.39
CA LYS A 79 -6.12 2.91 4.90
C LYS A 79 -4.80 2.92 4.12
N TYR A 80 -4.42 4.09 3.67
CA TYR A 80 -3.13 4.48 3.07
C TYR A 80 -2.81 3.91 1.70
N ALA A 81 -3.70 3.13 1.08
CA ALA A 81 -3.43 2.56 -0.24
C ALA A 81 -3.55 3.55 -1.41
N ASN A 82 -3.89 4.81 -1.13
CA ASN A 82 -4.04 5.86 -2.16
C ASN A 82 -5.02 5.48 -3.27
N LEU A 83 -6.19 4.99 -2.88
CA LEU A 83 -7.23 4.58 -3.80
C LEU A 83 -7.95 5.78 -4.39
N THR A 84 -8.33 5.68 -5.67
CA THR A 84 -9.09 6.72 -6.38
C THR A 84 -10.22 6.11 -7.22
N SER A 85 -11.22 6.91 -7.57
CA SER A 85 -12.30 6.49 -8.48
C SER A 85 -11.75 5.98 -9.82
N GLY A 86 -12.41 5.02 -10.40
CA GLY A 86 -12.05 4.41 -11.68
C GLY A 86 -11.01 3.29 -11.58
N MET A 87 -10.39 3.07 -10.43
CA MET A 87 -9.43 1.98 -10.24
C MET A 87 -10.13 0.62 -10.16
N PHE A 88 -9.37 -0.42 -10.50
CA PHE A 88 -9.80 -1.82 -10.41
C PHE A 88 -9.06 -2.50 -9.27
N LEU A 89 -9.80 -3.14 -8.37
CA LEU A 89 -9.23 -3.97 -7.31
C LEU A 89 -9.70 -5.42 -7.46
N SER A 90 -8.77 -6.36 -7.35
CA SER A 90 -9.04 -7.79 -7.47
C SER A 90 -8.50 -8.57 -6.28
N ASN A 91 -9.18 -9.68 -5.94
CA ASN A 91 -8.70 -10.68 -5.00
C ASN A 91 -8.05 -11.90 -5.70
N GLY A 92 -7.78 -11.79 -7.02
CA GLY A 92 -7.29 -12.89 -7.86
C GLY A 92 -8.38 -13.73 -8.52
N THR A 93 -9.64 -13.56 -8.14
CA THR A 93 -10.79 -14.29 -8.71
C THR A 93 -11.85 -13.33 -9.22
N THR A 94 -12.17 -12.32 -8.43
CA THR A 94 -13.20 -11.31 -8.73
C THR A 94 -12.57 -9.93 -8.70
N THR A 95 -13.03 -9.05 -9.60
CA THR A 95 -12.55 -7.66 -9.69
C THR A 95 -13.71 -6.71 -9.47
N LEU A 96 -13.48 -5.67 -8.67
CA LEU A 96 -14.39 -4.53 -8.52
C LEU A 96 -13.83 -3.29 -9.20
N THR A 97 -14.72 -2.41 -9.66
CA THR A 97 -14.37 -1.06 -10.12
C THR A 97 -14.80 -0.06 -9.04
N ILE A 98 -13.88 0.78 -8.60
CA ILE A 98 -14.15 1.83 -7.61
C ILE A 98 -14.99 2.93 -8.26
N ASP A 99 -16.10 3.27 -7.65
CA ASP A 99 -16.91 4.46 -7.99
C ASP A 99 -16.47 5.65 -7.14
N SER A 100 -16.38 5.48 -5.82
CA SER A 100 -15.87 6.49 -4.90
C SER A 100 -15.18 5.85 -3.69
N VAL A 101 -14.36 6.63 -3.00
CA VAL A 101 -13.70 6.26 -1.76
C VAL A 101 -14.00 7.31 -0.71
N ASP A 102 -14.55 6.89 0.42
CA ASP A 102 -14.75 7.72 1.61
C ASP A 102 -13.58 7.46 2.58
N THR A 103 -12.80 8.51 2.84
CA THR A 103 -11.61 8.47 3.70
C THR A 103 -11.80 9.25 5.00
N SER A 104 -13.05 9.61 5.33
CA SER A 104 -13.39 10.46 6.48
C SER A 104 -13.12 9.80 7.84
N ASP A 105 -13.19 8.47 7.91
CA ASP A 105 -12.87 7.72 9.12
C ASP A 105 -11.36 7.69 9.36
N SER A 106 -10.91 7.69 10.63
CA SER A 106 -9.50 7.67 10.99
C SER A 106 -8.84 6.29 10.84
N GLU A 107 -9.61 5.21 10.88
CA GLU A 107 -9.10 3.84 10.96
C GLU A 107 -9.25 3.04 9.66
N PHE A 108 -10.24 3.36 8.84
CA PHE A 108 -10.52 2.64 7.60
C PHE A 108 -10.98 3.55 6.47
N ASP A 109 -10.97 3.03 5.27
CA ASP A 109 -11.61 3.63 4.11
C ASP A 109 -12.83 2.81 3.68
N VAL A 110 -13.86 3.47 3.14
CA VAL A 110 -15.04 2.79 2.58
C VAL A 110 -15.03 2.97 1.06
N ILE A 111 -14.88 1.87 0.36
CA ILE A 111 -15.01 1.84 -1.10
C ILE A 111 -16.49 1.67 -1.45
N THR A 112 -17.00 2.54 -2.30
CA THR A 112 -18.24 2.29 -3.06
C THR A 112 -17.87 1.80 -4.44
N ALA A 113 -18.32 0.62 -4.82
CA ALA A 113 -18.05 0.02 -6.13
C ALA A 113 -19.24 0.20 -7.08
N LYS A 114 -18.96 0.07 -8.39
CA LYS A 114 -20.02 0.15 -9.43
C LYS A 114 -20.98 -1.04 -9.40
N ALA A 115 -20.51 -2.22 -8.92
CA ALA A 115 -21.26 -3.46 -8.82
C ALA A 115 -21.27 -4.02 -7.38
N ASP A 116 -22.00 -5.11 -7.17
CA ASP A 116 -22.04 -5.82 -5.88
C ASP A 116 -20.66 -6.33 -5.47
N VAL A 117 -20.34 -6.23 -4.19
CA VAL A 117 -19.03 -6.59 -3.61
C VAL A 117 -19.11 -7.67 -2.52
N SER A 118 -20.21 -8.40 -2.42
CA SER A 118 -20.41 -9.48 -1.44
C SER A 118 -19.38 -10.61 -1.56
N ALA A 119 -18.74 -10.77 -2.73
CA ALA A 119 -17.68 -11.74 -2.96
C ALA A 119 -16.35 -11.39 -2.26
N PHE A 120 -16.20 -10.16 -1.74
CA PHE A 120 -14.98 -9.72 -1.05
C PHE A 120 -15.14 -9.94 0.46
N THR A 121 -14.60 -11.03 0.94
CA THR A 121 -14.75 -11.47 2.34
C THR A 121 -13.73 -10.80 3.25
N LYS A 122 -14.06 -10.66 4.53
CA LYS A 122 -13.16 -10.16 5.56
C LYS A 122 -11.83 -10.91 5.55
N GLY A 123 -10.72 -10.17 5.66
CA GLY A 123 -9.34 -10.67 5.65
C GLY A 123 -8.75 -10.82 4.24
N ALA A 124 -9.55 -10.80 3.17
CA ALA A 124 -9.03 -10.84 1.81
C ALA A 124 -8.12 -9.64 1.53
N ILE A 125 -7.03 -9.88 0.82
CA ILE A 125 -6.14 -8.82 0.33
C ILE A 125 -6.51 -8.55 -1.13
N LEU A 126 -6.84 -7.29 -1.43
CA LEU A 126 -7.12 -6.84 -2.80
C LEU A 126 -5.91 -6.09 -3.33
N PHE A 127 -5.62 -6.27 -4.59
CA PHE A 127 -4.56 -5.57 -5.32
C PHE A 127 -5.11 -4.77 -6.50
N GLU A 128 -4.42 -3.70 -6.88
CA GLU A 128 -4.73 -2.97 -8.11
C GLU A 128 -4.55 -3.88 -9.31
N ALA A 129 -5.64 -4.10 -10.06
CA ALA A 129 -5.65 -4.92 -11.27
C ALA A 129 -5.41 -4.06 -12.52
N THR A 130 -4.93 -4.70 -13.58
CA THR A 130 -4.64 -4.03 -14.86
C THR A 130 -5.89 -3.68 -15.66
N ALA A 131 -7.02 -4.38 -15.40
CA ALA A 131 -8.27 -4.19 -16.13
C ALA A 131 -9.49 -4.56 -15.28
N ALA A 132 -10.67 -4.10 -15.68
CA ALA A 132 -11.95 -4.31 -15.00
C ALA A 132 -12.36 -5.78 -14.87
N THR A 133 -11.92 -6.62 -15.78
CA THR A 133 -12.19 -8.08 -15.79
C THR A 133 -10.93 -8.90 -15.56
N GLY A 134 -9.81 -8.25 -15.21
CA GLY A 134 -8.51 -8.88 -15.06
C GLY A 134 -8.22 -9.30 -13.62
N ASN A 135 -7.61 -10.49 -13.46
CA ASN A 135 -7.13 -11.00 -12.18
C ASN A 135 -5.61 -10.80 -12.02
N THR A 136 -4.99 -10.05 -12.95
CA THR A 136 -3.56 -9.79 -12.96
C THR A 136 -3.25 -8.51 -12.19
N ALA A 137 -2.36 -8.60 -11.21
CA ALA A 137 -1.87 -7.44 -10.47
C ALA A 137 -1.07 -6.51 -11.40
N LYS A 138 -1.17 -5.21 -11.17
CA LYS A 138 -0.44 -4.18 -11.94
C LYS A 138 1.08 -4.20 -11.72
N GLY A 139 1.56 -4.97 -10.76
CA GLY A 139 2.96 -5.20 -10.48
C GLY A 139 3.14 -6.05 -9.23
N SER A 140 4.37 -6.51 -9.00
CA SER A 140 4.80 -7.23 -7.80
C SER A 140 5.88 -6.44 -7.06
N ALA A 141 5.99 -6.63 -5.74
CA ALA A 141 6.90 -5.86 -4.90
C ALA A 141 8.37 -6.25 -5.10
N ASP A 142 9.21 -5.28 -5.44
CA ASP A 142 10.66 -5.45 -5.45
C ASP A 142 11.27 -5.19 -4.08
N TYR A 143 10.70 -4.20 -3.37
CA TYR A 143 11.17 -3.70 -2.07
C TYR A 143 9.98 -3.20 -1.25
N LEU A 144 10.26 -2.83 0.01
CA LEU A 144 9.33 -2.12 0.88
C LEU A 144 9.87 -0.70 1.15
N THR A 145 8.99 0.25 1.48
CA THR A 145 9.42 1.59 1.91
C THR A 145 10.05 1.52 3.31
N TYR A 146 11.09 2.30 3.55
CA TYR A 146 11.74 2.34 4.87
C TYR A 146 10.99 3.24 5.87
N ALA A 147 10.54 4.40 5.43
CA ALA A 147 9.91 5.43 6.26
C ALA A 147 8.67 5.99 5.57
N PRO A 148 7.76 6.64 6.31
CA PRO A 148 6.63 7.31 5.69
C PRO A 148 7.09 8.44 4.79
N VAL A 149 6.41 8.62 3.65
CA VAL A 149 6.73 9.65 2.66
C VAL A 149 5.46 10.40 2.29
N LYS A 150 5.49 11.72 2.38
CA LYS A 150 4.41 12.58 1.92
C LYS A 150 4.35 12.59 0.40
N VAL A 151 3.15 12.47 -0.14
CA VAL A 151 2.91 12.51 -1.59
C VAL A 151 2.90 13.96 -2.06
N GLU A 152 4.00 14.38 -2.66
CA GLU A 152 4.17 15.70 -3.26
C GLU A 152 5.14 15.62 -4.45
N GLU A 153 5.12 16.61 -5.33
CA GLU A 153 6.04 16.65 -6.46
C GLU A 153 7.50 16.66 -5.99
N GLY A 154 8.33 15.82 -6.60
CA GLY A 154 9.75 15.67 -6.22
C GLY A 154 9.97 14.86 -4.94
N ALA A 155 8.94 14.24 -4.36
CA ALA A 155 9.11 13.40 -3.18
C ALA A 155 10.09 12.25 -3.45
N THR A 156 10.95 11.98 -2.45
CA THR A 156 11.92 10.89 -2.50
C THR A 156 11.67 9.90 -1.36
N LEU A 157 11.98 8.65 -1.59
CA LEU A 157 11.86 7.60 -0.60
C LEU A 157 13.13 6.75 -0.52
N THR A 158 13.33 6.12 0.64
CA THR A 158 14.34 5.09 0.84
C THR A 158 13.68 3.72 0.77
N ALA A 159 14.23 2.84 -0.06
CA ALA A 159 13.76 1.45 -0.14
C ALA A 159 14.48 0.58 0.89
N LEU A 160 13.71 -0.26 1.57
CA LEU A 160 14.18 -1.32 2.44
C LEU A 160 14.44 -2.57 1.60
N GLY A 161 15.68 -3.03 1.56
CA GLY A 161 16.11 -4.14 0.73
C GLY A 161 16.03 -5.50 1.43
N ARG A 162 15.99 -5.51 2.77
CA ARG A 162 15.86 -6.70 3.61
C ARG A 162 15.27 -6.34 4.97
N ALA A 163 14.42 -7.20 5.52
CA ALA A 163 13.94 -7.13 6.89
C ALA A 163 13.44 -8.50 7.36
N PHE A 164 13.66 -8.85 8.62
CA PHE A 164 13.20 -10.10 9.20
C PHE A 164 12.16 -9.86 10.31
N GLU A 165 11.35 -10.86 10.57
CA GLU A 165 10.26 -10.82 11.52
C GLU A 165 9.27 -9.68 11.22
N VAL A 166 8.93 -9.53 9.92
CA VAL A 166 7.94 -8.54 9.49
C VAL A 166 6.57 -9.06 9.86
N ASP A 167 5.87 -8.35 10.73
CA ASP A 167 4.50 -8.67 11.13
C ASP A 167 3.53 -8.30 10.00
N ALA A 168 3.14 -9.30 9.20
CA ALA A 168 2.30 -9.10 8.02
C ALA A 168 0.90 -8.57 8.37
N ASP A 169 0.41 -8.84 9.58
CA ASP A 169 -0.93 -8.41 10.00
C ASP A 169 -0.97 -6.95 10.43
N LYS A 170 0.17 -6.40 10.87
CA LYS A 170 0.29 -4.99 11.28
C LYS A 170 0.69 -4.04 10.16
N LEU A 171 0.98 -4.54 8.95
CA LEU A 171 1.32 -3.66 7.83
C LEU A 171 0.15 -2.73 7.49
N TYR A 172 0.44 -1.44 7.34
CA TYR A 172 -0.53 -0.43 6.88
C TYR A 172 -1.07 -0.76 5.48
N ILE A 173 -0.18 -1.13 4.57
CA ILE A 173 -0.53 -1.67 3.26
C ILE A 173 -0.11 -3.14 3.26
N PRO A 174 -1.05 -4.09 3.12
CA PRO A 174 -0.71 -5.50 3.16
C PRO A 174 0.12 -5.92 1.95
N VAL A 175 0.83 -7.03 2.06
CA VAL A 175 1.54 -7.69 0.96
C VAL A 175 0.76 -8.93 0.51
N THR A 176 0.64 -9.14 -0.79
CA THR A 176 0.04 -10.35 -1.36
C THR A 176 1.02 -11.53 -1.31
N GLU A 177 0.56 -12.75 -1.53
CA GLU A 177 1.44 -13.91 -1.66
C GLU A 177 2.39 -13.79 -2.87
N GLU A 178 1.95 -13.12 -3.94
CA GLU A 178 2.81 -12.81 -5.09
C GLU A 178 3.89 -11.79 -4.72
N ASP A 179 3.54 -10.77 -3.93
CA ASP A 179 4.52 -9.81 -3.41
C ASP A 179 5.55 -10.51 -2.50
N LYS A 180 5.12 -11.43 -1.62
CA LYS A 180 6.04 -12.21 -0.76
C LYS A 180 7.00 -13.07 -1.58
N LYS A 181 6.52 -13.72 -2.64
CA LYS A 181 7.38 -14.49 -3.55
C LYS A 181 8.41 -13.61 -4.26
N SER A 182 8.00 -12.44 -4.74
CA SER A 182 8.89 -11.47 -5.40
C SER A 182 9.91 -10.86 -4.44
N LEU A 183 9.52 -10.58 -3.20
CA LEU A 183 10.40 -10.08 -2.14
C LEU A 183 11.44 -11.12 -1.71
N THR A 184 11.18 -12.41 -1.93
CA THR A 184 12.08 -13.56 -1.66
C THR A 184 12.45 -13.71 -0.19
N ALA A 185 13.44 -14.55 0.12
CA ALA A 185 13.97 -14.74 1.48
C ALA A 185 14.65 -13.49 2.08
N ARG A 186 14.70 -12.36 1.35
CA ARG A 186 15.16 -11.09 1.89
C ARG A 186 14.19 -10.53 2.96
N PHE A 187 12.92 -10.96 2.90
CA PHE A 187 11.90 -10.57 3.86
C PHE A 187 11.28 -11.81 4.48
N LEU A 188 11.44 -11.94 5.80
CA LEU A 188 10.79 -12.99 6.57
C LEU A 188 9.53 -12.42 7.20
N PHE A 189 8.38 -12.83 6.71
CA PHE A 189 7.07 -12.47 7.27
C PHE A 189 6.64 -13.47 8.34
N ILE A 190 6.03 -12.97 9.42
CA ILE A 190 5.43 -13.72 10.52
C ILE A 190 3.97 -13.35 10.69
#